data_546e29687526fbfc277a143b28925453
#
_entry.id   546e29687526fbfc277a143b28925453
#
_cell.length_a   1.000
_cell.length_b   1.000
_cell.length_c   1.000
_cell.angle_alpha   90.00
_cell.angle_beta   90.00
_cell.angle_gamma   90.00
#
_symmetry.space_group_name_H-M   'P 1'
#
loop_
_entity.id
_entity.type
_entity.pdbx_description
1 polymer ?
#
loop_
_entity_poly.entity_id
_entity_poly.type
_entity_poly.pdbx_seq_one_letter_code
_entity_poly.pdbx_strand_id
1 'polypeptide(L)'
;MAGARQWLPKVGDSFAEQLSLFQTNAVELKADLQMLASRDELKAALAELSARENWTQIASHQGELTDFASDSLGLPVCRTDGGYEAGEMEACDAGISECDALIAQTGSVLVTNRSAGGRALSVLPPHHVVLARREQLVADLPSAFELLKQKYGDNYPSMISFITGPSRTGDIERILVLGAHGPKRLTIFLI
;
A
#
# COMPACT_ATOMS: atom_id res chain seq x y z
N MET A 1 16.55 1.93 23.45
CA MET A 1 16.00 1.02 22.42
C MET A 1 17.04 0.13 21.70
N ALA A 2 18.31 0.22 22.03
CA ALA A 2 19.35 -0.63 21.41
C ALA A 2 19.18 -2.15 21.64
N GLY A 3 18.54 -2.57 22.74
CA GLY A 3 18.40 -3.99 23.11
C GLY A 3 17.32 -4.76 22.33
N ALA A 4 16.32 -4.11 21.74
CA ALA A 4 15.24 -4.82 21.06
C ALA A 4 15.65 -5.28 19.63
N ARG A 5 16.53 -4.54 18.95
CA ARG A 5 16.99 -4.87 17.59
C ARG A 5 17.71 -6.21 17.47
N GLN A 6 18.37 -6.66 18.52
CA GLN A 6 19.10 -7.94 18.52
C GLN A 6 18.17 -9.18 18.41
N TRP A 7 16.89 -9.03 18.74
CA TRP A 7 15.90 -10.11 18.72
C TRP A 7 15.06 -10.13 17.44
N LEU A 8 15.16 -9.09 16.60
CA LEU A 8 14.45 -9.01 15.34
C LEU A 8 15.24 -9.72 14.23
N PRO A 9 14.55 -10.25 13.20
CA PRO A 9 15.21 -10.79 12.02
C PRO A 9 16.19 -9.77 11.45
N LYS A 10 17.38 -10.25 11.03
CA LYS A 10 18.38 -9.40 10.40
C LYS A 10 17.84 -8.86 9.09
N VAL A 11 18.02 -7.59 8.89
CA VAL A 11 17.78 -6.90 7.62
C VAL A 11 19.15 -6.58 7.03
N GLY A 12 19.37 -6.86 5.77
CA GLY A 12 20.65 -6.56 5.11
C GLY A 12 21.04 -5.08 5.19
N ASP A 13 22.30 -4.78 5.02
CA ASP A 13 22.84 -3.41 5.12
C ASP A 13 22.70 -2.64 3.80
N SER A 14 22.59 -3.34 2.67
CA SER A 14 22.45 -2.73 1.34
C SER A 14 20.98 -2.61 0.91
N PHE A 15 20.71 -1.62 0.04
CA PHE A 15 19.40 -1.46 -0.59
C PHE A 15 18.95 -2.74 -1.31
N ALA A 16 19.87 -3.41 -2.01
CA ALA A 16 19.53 -4.63 -2.75
C ALA A 16 19.10 -5.79 -1.84
N GLU A 17 19.76 -5.96 -0.69
CA GLU A 17 19.37 -6.97 0.31
C GLU A 17 18.01 -6.63 0.95
N GLN A 18 17.78 -5.37 1.29
CA GLN A 18 16.51 -4.89 1.85
C GLN A 18 15.36 -5.05 0.85
N LEU A 19 15.59 -4.74 -0.43
CA LEU A 19 14.61 -4.92 -1.48
C LEU A 19 14.26 -6.40 -1.69
N SER A 20 15.27 -7.27 -1.71
CA SER A 20 15.08 -8.72 -1.81
C SER A 20 14.29 -9.28 -0.63
N LEU A 21 14.60 -8.81 0.58
CA LEU A 21 13.87 -9.19 1.79
C LEU A 21 12.41 -8.69 1.75
N PHE A 22 12.19 -7.43 1.36
CA PHE A 22 10.84 -6.89 1.18
C PHE A 22 10.03 -7.74 0.20
N GLN A 23 10.62 -8.05 -0.96
CA GLN A 23 9.98 -8.85 -1.99
C GLN A 23 9.58 -10.24 -1.47
N THR A 24 10.50 -10.92 -0.78
CA THR A 24 10.23 -12.23 -0.17
C THR A 24 9.07 -12.15 0.81
N ASN A 25 9.14 -11.23 1.77
CA ASN A 25 8.14 -11.09 2.81
C ASN A 25 6.76 -10.68 2.24
N ALA A 26 6.71 -9.72 1.31
CA ALA A 26 5.46 -9.27 0.71
C ALA A 26 4.75 -10.40 -0.06
N VAL A 27 5.50 -11.18 -0.84
CA VAL A 27 4.96 -12.33 -1.59
C VAL A 27 4.48 -13.45 -0.66
N GLU A 28 5.23 -13.78 0.39
CA GLU A 28 4.79 -14.75 1.41
C GLU A 28 3.48 -14.33 2.07
N LEU A 29 3.29 -13.03 2.26
CA LEU A 29 2.07 -12.43 2.81
C LEU A 29 0.94 -12.29 1.79
N LYS A 30 1.14 -12.77 0.55
CA LYS A 30 0.16 -12.74 -0.54
C LYS A 30 -0.12 -11.34 -1.10
N ALA A 31 0.80 -10.41 -0.96
CA ALA A 31 0.79 -9.20 -1.77
C ALA A 31 1.36 -9.52 -3.17
N ASP A 32 0.78 -8.89 -4.19
CA ASP A 32 1.34 -8.87 -5.54
C ASP A 32 2.30 -7.69 -5.65
N LEU A 33 3.58 -7.96 -5.87
CA LEU A 33 4.63 -6.94 -5.98
C LEU A 33 5.20 -6.93 -7.40
N GLN A 34 5.14 -5.78 -8.05
CA GLN A 34 5.75 -5.55 -9.36
C GLN A 34 6.75 -4.40 -9.27
N MET A 35 7.99 -4.68 -9.69
CA MET A 35 9.05 -3.67 -9.80
C MET A 35 9.08 -3.14 -11.23
N LEU A 36 8.98 -1.84 -11.36
CA LEU A 36 8.86 -1.14 -12.64
C LEU A 36 10.03 -0.18 -12.82
N ALA A 37 10.51 -0.05 -14.04
CA ALA A 37 11.64 0.82 -14.35
C ALA A 37 11.21 2.23 -14.79
N SER A 38 9.93 2.42 -15.14
CA SER A 38 9.44 3.68 -15.67
C SER A 38 7.94 3.90 -15.45
N ARG A 39 7.49 5.13 -15.66
CA ARG A 39 6.05 5.47 -15.66
C ARG A 39 5.29 4.80 -16.83
N ASP A 40 5.95 4.56 -17.95
CA ASP A 40 5.33 3.85 -19.08
C ASP A 40 5.05 2.39 -18.72
N GLU A 41 5.96 1.74 -17.99
CA GLU A 41 5.72 0.41 -17.44
C GLU A 41 4.60 0.42 -16.39
N LEU A 42 4.52 1.44 -15.54
CA LEU A 42 3.41 1.59 -14.60
C LEU A 42 2.07 1.72 -15.33
N LYS A 43 2.01 2.55 -16.36
CA LYS A 43 0.80 2.70 -17.18
C LYS A 43 0.37 1.38 -17.81
N ALA A 44 1.31 0.63 -18.37
CA ALA A 44 1.04 -0.68 -18.96
C ALA A 44 0.54 -1.69 -17.92
N ALA A 45 1.21 -1.77 -16.77
CA ALA A 45 0.85 -2.67 -15.66
C ALA A 45 -0.53 -2.34 -15.06
N LEU A 46 -0.85 -1.05 -14.91
CA LEU A 46 -2.17 -0.60 -14.45
C LEU A 46 -3.27 -0.97 -15.45
N ALA A 47 -3.03 -0.76 -16.75
CA ALA A 47 -4.00 -1.12 -17.79
C ALA A 47 -4.24 -2.63 -17.84
N GLU A 48 -3.18 -3.43 -17.75
CA GLU A 48 -3.28 -4.90 -17.69
C GLU A 48 -4.06 -5.35 -16.45
N LEU A 49 -3.71 -4.80 -15.27
CA LEU A 49 -4.39 -5.11 -14.01
C LEU A 49 -5.87 -4.75 -14.07
N SER A 50 -6.20 -3.55 -14.52
CA SER A 50 -7.56 -3.06 -14.67
C SER A 50 -8.40 -3.93 -15.61
N ALA A 51 -7.83 -4.31 -16.76
CA ALA A 51 -8.50 -5.18 -17.73
C ALA A 51 -8.71 -6.60 -17.17
N ARG A 52 -7.72 -7.18 -16.53
CA ARG A 52 -7.79 -8.51 -15.91
C ARG A 52 -8.85 -8.59 -14.81
N GLU A 53 -8.96 -7.53 -14.01
CA GLU A 53 -9.91 -7.44 -12.91
C GLU A 53 -11.27 -6.85 -13.30
N ASN A 54 -11.43 -6.43 -14.58
CA ASN A 54 -12.62 -5.78 -15.12
C ASN A 54 -13.05 -4.54 -14.33
N TRP A 55 -12.11 -3.65 -13.99
CA TRP A 55 -12.42 -2.43 -13.27
C TRP A 55 -13.28 -1.48 -14.11
N THR A 56 -14.28 -0.90 -13.48
CA THR A 56 -15.21 0.07 -14.06
C THR A 56 -15.13 1.44 -13.36
N GLN A 57 -14.70 1.43 -12.09
CA GLN A 57 -14.56 2.62 -11.26
C GLN A 57 -13.46 2.39 -10.22
N ILE A 58 -12.69 3.44 -9.94
CA ILE A 58 -11.63 3.42 -8.92
C ILE A 58 -11.84 4.49 -7.87
N ALA A 59 -11.32 4.27 -6.68
CA ALA A 59 -11.15 5.30 -5.67
C ALA A 59 -9.69 5.75 -5.61
N SER A 60 -9.44 7.04 -5.42
CA SER A 60 -8.08 7.59 -5.34
C SER A 60 -8.06 8.91 -4.57
N HIS A 61 -6.88 9.47 -4.38
CA HIS A 61 -6.64 10.77 -3.79
C HIS A 61 -5.72 11.60 -4.68
N GLN A 62 -5.58 12.90 -4.38
CA GLN A 62 -4.65 13.77 -5.07
C GLN A 62 -3.20 13.43 -4.68
N GLY A 63 -2.35 13.17 -5.66
CA GLY A 63 -0.95 12.85 -5.49
C GLY A 63 -0.27 12.62 -6.83
N GLU A 64 1.05 12.74 -6.87
CA GLU A 64 1.80 12.68 -8.13
C GLU A 64 1.62 11.35 -8.87
N LEU A 65 1.76 10.23 -8.16
CA LEU A 65 1.62 8.90 -8.78
C LEU A 65 0.14 8.52 -8.93
N THR A 66 -0.70 8.89 -8.00
CA THR A 66 -2.14 8.58 -8.05
C THR A 66 -2.87 9.38 -9.11
N ASP A 67 -2.51 10.64 -9.37
CA ASP A 67 -3.04 11.42 -10.48
C ASP A 67 -2.59 10.82 -11.83
N PHE A 68 -1.30 10.49 -11.96
CA PHE A 68 -0.80 9.81 -13.15
C PHE A 68 -1.52 8.47 -13.40
N ALA A 69 -1.77 7.67 -12.36
CA ALA A 69 -2.46 6.39 -12.47
C ALA A 69 -3.92 6.59 -12.90
N SER A 70 -4.62 7.55 -12.30
CA SER A 70 -6.01 7.87 -12.61
C SER A 70 -6.16 8.33 -14.08
N ASP A 71 -5.29 9.22 -14.52
CA ASP A 71 -5.28 9.71 -15.90
C ASP A 71 -4.94 8.59 -16.90
N SER A 72 -4.03 7.69 -16.53
CA SER A 72 -3.62 6.56 -17.37
C SER A 72 -4.73 5.54 -17.56
N LEU A 73 -5.55 5.32 -16.53
CA LEU A 73 -6.68 4.39 -16.57
C LEU A 73 -7.90 4.97 -17.27
N GLY A 74 -8.13 6.28 -17.17
CA GLY A 74 -9.29 6.95 -17.78
C GLY A 74 -10.65 6.48 -17.27
N LEU A 75 -10.69 5.85 -16.08
CA LEU A 75 -11.91 5.37 -15.44
C LEU A 75 -12.54 6.47 -14.56
N PRO A 76 -13.84 6.38 -14.24
CA PRO A 76 -14.46 7.19 -13.19
C PRO A 76 -13.71 7.06 -11.87
N VAL A 77 -13.45 8.18 -11.18
CA VAL A 77 -12.66 8.24 -9.95
C VAL A 77 -13.46 8.84 -8.81
N CYS A 78 -13.67 8.08 -7.75
CA CYS A 78 -14.12 8.58 -6.46
C CYS A 78 -12.91 9.21 -5.74
N ARG A 79 -12.84 10.55 -5.70
CA ARG A 79 -11.75 11.29 -5.04
C ARG A 79 -12.05 11.50 -3.57
N THR A 80 -11.04 11.21 -2.71
CA THR A 80 -11.20 11.35 -1.25
C THR A 80 -10.90 12.75 -0.71
N ASP A 81 -10.21 13.59 -1.50
CA ASP A 81 -9.72 14.91 -1.05
C ASP A 81 -10.83 15.92 -0.76
N GLY A 82 -11.95 15.82 -1.46
CA GLY A 82 -13.12 16.66 -1.26
C GLY A 82 -14.17 16.08 -0.28
N GLY A 83 -13.84 14.97 0.36
CA GLY A 83 -14.81 14.15 1.08
C GLY A 83 -15.42 13.08 0.18
N TYR A 84 -15.98 12.05 0.77
CA TYR A 84 -16.59 10.92 0.04
C TYR A 84 -17.72 10.30 0.85
N GLU A 85 -18.66 9.68 0.14
CA GLU A 85 -19.66 8.81 0.74
C GLU A 85 -19.13 7.38 0.81
N ALA A 86 -19.30 6.70 1.95
CA ALA A 86 -18.75 5.35 2.15
C ALA A 86 -19.28 4.36 1.10
N GLY A 87 -20.55 4.43 0.73
CA GLY A 87 -21.15 3.57 -0.27
C GLY A 87 -20.57 3.77 -1.69
N GLU A 88 -20.20 5.00 -2.04
CA GLU A 88 -19.53 5.26 -3.33
C GLU A 88 -18.14 4.65 -3.38
N MET A 89 -17.41 4.72 -2.25
CA MET A 89 -16.06 4.14 -2.17
C MET A 89 -16.11 2.60 -2.13
N GLU A 90 -17.07 2.01 -1.44
CA GLU A 90 -17.31 0.56 -1.43
C GLU A 90 -17.70 0.01 -2.82
N ALA A 91 -18.35 0.83 -3.64
CA ALA A 91 -18.71 0.49 -5.01
C ALA A 91 -17.50 0.52 -5.99
N CYS A 92 -16.37 1.11 -5.58
CA CYS A 92 -15.16 1.12 -6.41
C CYS A 92 -14.49 -0.26 -6.44
N ASP A 93 -14.00 -0.66 -7.60
CA ASP A 93 -13.31 -1.93 -7.82
C ASP A 93 -11.93 -1.96 -7.16
N ALA A 94 -11.26 -0.81 -7.12
CA ALA A 94 -9.94 -0.66 -6.51
C ALA A 94 -9.77 0.71 -5.85
N GLY A 95 -9.00 0.74 -4.75
CA GLY A 95 -8.47 1.94 -4.14
C GLY A 95 -6.99 2.10 -4.47
N ILE A 96 -6.62 3.20 -5.12
CA ILE A 96 -5.23 3.48 -5.50
C ILE A 96 -4.67 4.57 -4.59
N SER A 97 -3.60 4.28 -3.87
CA SER A 97 -2.95 5.22 -2.95
C SER A 97 -1.43 5.28 -3.14
N GLU A 98 -0.83 6.35 -2.65
CA GLU A 98 0.60 6.37 -2.33
C GLU A 98 0.83 5.82 -0.92
N CYS A 99 2.07 5.79 -0.45
CA CYS A 99 2.44 5.33 0.89
C CYS A 99 3.50 6.25 1.50
N ASP A 100 3.74 6.09 2.81
CA ASP A 100 4.86 6.75 3.48
C ASP A 100 6.16 5.95 3.35
N ALA A 101 6.07 4.63 3.50
CA ALA A 101 7.22 3.74 3.37
C ALA A 101 6.83 2.29 3.05
N LEU A 102 7.80 1.54 2.53
CA LEU A 102 7.82 0.08 2.47
C LEU A 102 8.82 -0.43 3.52
N ILE A 103 8.48 -1.47 4.27
CA ILE A 103 9.29 -1.97 5.38
C ILE A 103 9.83 -3.35 5.04
N ALA A 104 11.15 -3.43 4.80
CA ALA A 104 11.79 -4.66 4.34
C ALA A 104 11.61 -5.82 5.32
N GLN A 105 11.81 -5.56 6.61
CA GLN A 105 11.77 -6.58 7.67
C GLN A 105 10.43 -7.33 7.74
N THR A 106 9.33 -6.67 7.45
CA THR A 106 7.97 -7.21 7.64
C THR A 106 7.20 -7.39 6.34
N GLY A 107 7.71 -6.91 5.20
CA GLY A 107 6.96 -6.88 3.94
C GLY A 107 5.73 -5.97 3.99
N SER A 108 5.71 -5.00 4.92
CA SER A 108 4.56 -4.14 5.16
C SER A 108 4.65 -2.83 4.41
N VAL A 109 3.48 -2.28 4.08
CA VAL A 109 3.32 -0.92 3.58
C VAL A 109 2.88 -0.02 4.73
N LEU A 110 3.61 1.08 4.96
CA LEU A 110 3.22 2.12 5.91
C LEU A 110 2.39 3.18 5.19
N VAL A 111 1.16 3.34 5.61
CA VAL A 111 0.28 4.41 5.15
C VAL A 111 -0.22 5.25 6.30
N THR A 112 -0.48 6.52 6.01
CA THR A 112 -1.17 7.44 6.91
C THR A 112 -2.42 7.99 6.22
N ASN A 113 -3.29 8.66 6.97
CA ASN A 113 -4.42 9.35 6.34
C ASN A 113 -3.98 10.48 5.38
N ARG A 114 -2.70 10.87 5.40
CA ARG A 114 -2.14 11.88 4.48
C ARG A 114 -1.57 11.26 3.22
N SER A 115 -0.89 10.11 3.31
CA SER A 115 -0.30 9.42 2.16
C SER A 115 -1.30 8.53 1.43
N ALA A 116 -2.38 8.11 2.09
CA ALA A 116 -3.39 7.22 1.52
C ALA A 116 -4.75 7.89 1.30
N GLY A 117 -4.80 9.22 1.22
CA GLY A 117 -6.03 9.95 0.91
C GLY A 117 -7.15 9.77 1.93
N GLY A 118 -6.82 9.61 3.21
CA GLY A 118 -7.80 9.41 4.27
C GLY A 118 -7.68 8.06 4.97
N ARG A 119 -8.75 7.66 5.65
CA ARG A 119 -8.76 6.42 6.46
C ARG A 119 -9.38 5.23 5.73
N ALA A 120 -10.23 5.49 4.76
CA ALA A 120 -11.09 4.48 4.17
C ALA A 120 -10.57 3.93 2.84
N LEU A 121 -9.78 4.70 2.09
CA LEU A 121 -9.29 4.34 0.76
C LEU A 121 -8.52 3.01 0.75
N SER A 122 -7.73 2.75 1.78
CA SER A 122 -6.97 1.51 1.92
C SER A 122 -7.77 0.35 2.56
N VAL A 123 -9.07 0.54 2.83
CA VAL A 123 -9.88 -0.42 3.59
C VAL A 123 -11.17 -0.82 2.86
N LEU A 124 -11.91 0.14 2.29
CA LEU A 124 -13.25 -0.10 1.74
C LEU A 124 -13.22 -0.79 0.36
N PRO A 125 -12.42 -0.34 -0.63
CA PRO A 125 -12.35 -1.03 -1.91
C PRO A 125 -11.82 -2.46 -1.77
N PRO A 126 -12.32 -3.43 -2.55
CA PRO A 126 -11.93 -4.83 -2.46
C PRO A 126 -10.49 -5.10 -2.89
N HIS A 127 -9.89 -4.21 -3.66
CA HIS A 127 -8.50 -4.27 -4.09
C HIS A 127 -7.76 -2.99 -3.71
N HIS A 128 -6.72 -3.08 -2.89
CA HIS A 128 -5.84 -1.94 -2.59
C HIS A 128 -4.61 -2.01 -3.48
N VAL A 129 -4.37 -0.94 -4.23
CA VAL A 129 -3.17 -0.75 -5.07
C VAL A 129 -2.33 0.36 -4.47
N VAL A 130 -1.09 0.04 -4.16
CA VAL A 130 -0.11 0.98 -3.60
C VAL A 130 0.92 1.34 -4.65
N LEU A 131 1.08 2.63 -4.88
CA LEU A 131 2.13 3.19 -5.72
C LEU A 131 3.26 3.68 -4.82
N ALA A 132 4.44 3.12 -4.97
CA ALA A 132 5.59 3.42 -4.15
C ALA A 132 6.83 3.73 -4.98
N ARG A 133 7.71 4.59 -4.43
CA ARG A 133 9.04 4.87 -4.98
C ARG A 133 10.09 4.06 -4.25
N ARG A 134 11.19 3.75 -4.94
CA ARG A 134 12.32 2.97 -4.37
C ARG A 134 12.89 3.62 -3.10
N GLU A 135 12.92 4.95 -3.05
CA GLU A 135 13.44 5.72 -1.93
C GLU A 135 12.58 5.62 -0.66
N GLN A 136 11.36 5.09 -0.78
CA GLN A 136 10.46 4.85 0.35
C GLN A 136 10.73 3.53 1.06
N LEU A 137 11.67 2.70 0.57
CA LEU A 137 12.06 1.46 1.24
C LEU A 137 12.90 1.78 2.49
N VAL A 138 12.45 1.28 3.63
CA VAL A 138 13.17 1.34 4.92
C VAL A 138 13.45 -0.06 5.44
N ALA A 139 14.51 -0.19 6.22
CA ALA A 139 14.98 -1.49 6.68
C ALA A 139 13.98 -2.19 7.62
N ASP A 140 13.54 -1.49 8.67
CA ASP A 140 12.82 -2.08 9.80
C ASP A 140 11.76 -1.15 10.39
N LEU A 141 10.94 -1.67 11.30
CA LEU A 141 9.93 -0.88 12.02
C LEU A 141 10.52 0.32 12.78
N PRO A 142 11.64 0.20 13.51
CA PRO A 142 12.29 1.37 14.12
C PRO A 142 12.60 2.49 13.11
N SER A 143 13.12 2.14 11.93
CA SER A 143 13.38 3.11 10.86
C SER A 143 12.10 3.75 10.32
N ALA A 144 11.01 3.00 10.22
CA ALA A 144 9.70 3.53 9.83
C ALA A 144 9.15 4.54 10.87
N PHE A 145 9.31 4.27 12.15
CA PHE A 145 8.93 5.21 13.21
C PHE A 145 9.78 6.48 13.24
N GLU A 146 11.08 6.35 12.98
CA GLU A 146 11.96 7.54 12.84
C GLU A 146 11.57 8.38 11.62
N LEU A 147 11.23 7.75 10.50
CA LEU A 147 10.72 8.43 9.31
C LEU A 147 9.44 9.20 9.62
N LEU A 148 8.47 8.59 10.32
CA LEU A 148 7.24 9.25 10.74
C LEU A 148 7.54 10.48 11.62
N LYS A 149 8.46 10.35 12.58
CA LYS A 149 8.86 11.43 13.45
C LYS A 149 9.52 12.59 12.67
N GLN A 150 10.40 12.26 11.73
CA GLN A 150 11.07 13.27 10.89
C GLN A 150 10.08 13.96 9.95
N LYS A 151 9.15 13.21 9.34
CA LYS A 151 8.20 13.72 8.36
C LYS A 151 7.10 14.56 8.99
N TYR A 152 6.61 14.18 10.16
CA TYR A 152 5.41 14.77 10.76
C TYR A 152 5.68 15.59 12.02
N GLY A 153 6.84 15.44 12.68
CA GLY A 153 7.21 16.19 13.87
C GLY A 153 6.16 16.09 14.96
N ASP A 154 5.64 17.25 15.39
CA ASP A 154 4.57 17.34 16.40
C ASP A 154 3.15 17.23 15.79
N ASN A 155 3.04 17.19 14.46
CA ASN A 155 1.75 17.14 13.75
C ASN A 155 1.51 15.75 13.16
N TYR A 156 1.36 14.74 14.01
CA TYR A 156 1.12 13.38 13.59
C TYR A 156 -0.20 13.21 12.83
N PRO A 157 -0.22 12.31 11.83
CA PRO A 157 -1.46 11.92 11.17
C PRO A 157 -2.45 11.29 12.15
N SER A 158 -3.74 11.47 11.90
CA SER A 158 -4.80 10.88 12.73
C SER A 158 -4.99 9.37 12.54
N MET A 159 -4.35 8.81 11.51
CA MET A 159 -4.25 7.36 11.25
C MET A 159 -2.82 7.05 10.79
N ILE A 160 -2.26 6.02 11.36
CA ILE A 160 -1.01 5.37 10.93
C ILE A 160 -1.32 3.87 10.84
N SER A 161 -1.12 3.27 9.69
CA SER A 161 -1.41 1.85 9.48
C SER A 161 -0.23 1.13 8.81
N PHE A 162 0.06 -0.06 9.31
CA PHE A 162 1.02 -0.99 8.71
C PHE A 162 0.22 -2.10 8.04
N ILE A 163 0.16 -2.06 6.71
CA ILE A 163 -0.58 -3.02 5.89
C ILE A 163 0.36 -4.17 5.55
N THR A 164 0.06 -5.35 6.10
CA THR A 164 0.91 -6.53 6.02
C THR A 164 0.19 -7.63 5.23
N GLY A 165 0.09 -7.43 3.93
CA GLY A 165 -0.67 -8.28 3.02
C GLY A 165 -2.18 -7.94 2.96
N PRO A 166 -2.95 -8.66 2.14
CA PRO A 166 -4.40 -8.49 2.04
C PRO A 166 -5.12 -8.90 3.33
N SER A 167 -6.35 -8.41 3.53
CA SER A 167 -7.16 -8.72 4.71
C SER A 167 -7.44 -10.22 4.83
N ARG A 168 -7.11 -10.80 5.98
CA ARG A 168 -7.33 -12.22 6.30
C ARG A 168 -7.90 -12.35 7.71
N THR A 169 -9.02 -13.04 7.81
CA THR A 169 -9.66 -13.37 9.10
C THR A 169 -9.62 -14.88 9.29
N GLY A 170 -9.00 -15.35 10.36
CA GLY A 170 -8.80 -16.79 10.65
C GLY A 170 -9.73 -17.36 11.73
N ASP A 171 -10.58 -16.52 12.33
CA ASP A 171 -11.34 -16.90 13.54
C ASP A 171 -12.75 -17.43 13.27
N ILE A 172 -13.19 -17.42 12.02
CA ILE A 172 -14.52 -17.92 11.66
C ILE A 172 -14.41 -19.41 11.29
N GLU A 173 -14.78 -20.30 12.21
CA GLU A 173 -14.83 -21.77 12.02
C GLU A 173 -13.49 -22.41 11.57
N ARG A 174 -12.33 -21.82 11.92
CA ARG A 174 -10.99 -22.24 11.48
C ARG A 174 -10.79 -22.18 9.97
N ILE A 175 -11.62 -21.43 9.23
CA ILE A 175 -11.49 -21.19 7.80
C ILE A 175 -10.91 -19.80 7.61
N LEU A 176 -9.84 -19.70 6.80
CA LEU A 176 -9.25 -18.43 6.42
C LEU A 176 -10.18 -17.71 5.44
N VAL A 177 -10.86 -16.65 5.88
CA VAL A 177 -11.71 -15.81 5.03
C VAL A 177 -10.91 -14.59 4.57
N LEU A 178 -10.83 -14.39 3.26
CA LEU A 178 -10.20 -13.20 2.66
C LEU A 178 -11.21 -12.05 2.58
N GLY A 179 -10.78 -10.85 3.01
CA GLY A 179 -11.55 -9.63 2.79
C GLY A 179 -12.80 -9.45 3.65
N ALA A 180 -12.86 -10.07 4.84
CA ALA A 180 -13.99 -9.86 5.75
C ALA A 180 -14.03 -8.44 6.33
N HIS A 181 -12.86 -7.81 6.52
CA HIS A 181 -12.72 -6.49 7.15
C HIS A 181 -11.71 -5.59 6.42
N GLY A 182 -11.56 -5.72 5.10
CA GLY A 182 -10.62 -4.94 4.31
C GLY A 182 -10.38 -5.55 2.94
N PRO A 183 -9.42 -5.00 2.15
CA PRO A 183 -9.16 -5.44 0.79
C PRO A 183 -8.82 -6.92 0.69
N LYS A 184 -9.45 -7.61 -0.25
CA LYS A 184 -9.18 -9.02 -0.57
C LYS A 184 -7.83 -9.19 -1.27
N ARG A 185 -7.33 -8.12 -1.89
CA ARG A 185 -6.09 -8.08 -2.67
C ARG A 185 -5.27 -6.86 -2.31
N LEU A 186 -3.96 -7.02 -2.35
CA LEU A 186 -2.98 -5.95 -2.23
C LEU A 186 -1.98 -6.07 -3.38
N THR A 187 -1.92 -5.06 -4.23
CA THR A 187 -0.90 -4.95 -5.28
C THR A 187 0.00 -3.75 -4.98
N ILE A 188 1.30 -3.93 -5.09
CA ILE A 188 2.31 -2.89 -4.86
C ILE A 188 3.09 -2.69 -6.15
N PHE A 189 3.02 -1.50 -6.72
CA PHE A 189 3.87 -1.08 -7.82
C PHE A 189 5.03 -0.25 -7.26
N LEU A 190 6.24 -0.75 -7.42
CA LEU A 190 7.48 -0.10 -6.99
C LEU A 190 8.22 0.46 -8.20
N ILE A 191 8.39 1.80 -8.26
CA ILE A 191 8.96 2.56 -9.38
C ILE A 191 10.31 3.15 -8.97
#